data_2e53ea9a125298da2de1a04f39556357
#
_entry.id   2e53ea9a125298da2de1a04f39556357
#
_cell.length_a   1.000
_cell.length_b   1.000
_cell.length_c   1.000
_cell.angle_alpha   90.00
_cell.angle_beta   90.00
_cell.angle_gamma   90.00
#
_symmetry.space_group_name_H-M   'P 1'
#
loop_
_entity.id
_entity.type
_entity.pdbx_description
1 polymer ?
#
loop_
_entity_poly.entity_id
_entity_poly.type
_entity_poly.pdbx_seq_one_letter_code
_entity_poly.pdbx_strand_id
1 'polypeptide(L)'
;MLQTLLEDEGYTVTAISDPETALAFLAESEVDVVVTDMKMPKVSGREVLQHVKKSWPYIPVLITTAFGSIESAVEAMKYGAFDYITKPFSNDELLLSIHNATELARAHRQYRLLQEAMEERYSVHQIVGRSRAIRDVLVMVDRAAPSRSTVLITGESGTGKELVARAIHYASPRKEKPFVSVNCMALNPGVLESELFGHEKGSFTGAVAMRRGRFEQADGGTLFLDEIAELTPDLQVKLLRVLQERRFERVGGGEEIEVDIRVVAATNKDLAAMVEKGTFRDDLYYRLNVVQIPLPALRERREDIPLLVAHFMDKVARENDMPAKKFTTEALNYLSGYEWPGNIRQLENVVESCMVLVPGTVIDVDNLPAEIRDEDSQFKSAVDLLPVQLDLADTLEKIEAALIRRALVRADLVQVKAAELLGISKSLLQYKLKKYAITGH
;
A
#
# COMPACT_ATOMS: atom_id res chain seq x y z
N MET A 1 11.21 -49.19 6.80
CA MET A 1 11.57 -48.87 8.19
C MET A 1 11.47 -47.34 8.45
N LEU A 2 12.30 -46.48 7.84
CA LEU A 2 12.20 -45.04 8.03
C LEU A 2 10.85 -44.48 7.55
N GLN A 3 10.40 -44.86 6.38
CA GLN A 3 9.11 -44.48 5.83
C GLN A 3 7.95 -44.85 6.77
N THR A 4 7.90 -46.09 7.23
CA THR A 4 6.86 -46.58 8.14
C THR A 4 6.86 -45.81 9.47
N LEU A 5 8.06 -45.55 10.04
CA LEU A 5 8.18 -44.75 11.26
C LEU A 5 7.58 -43.33 11.12
N LEU A 6 7.83 -42.70 10.00
CA LEU A 6 7.33 -41.34 9.77
C LEU A 6 5.84 -41.32 9.43
N GLU A 7 5.35 -42.33 8.70
CA GLU A 7 3.91 -42.48 8.41
C GLU A 7 3.12 -42.77 9.68
N ASP A 8 3.66 -43.56 10.63
CA ASP A 8 3.05 -43.84 11.95
C ASP A 8 2.95 -42.53 12.79
N GLU A 9 3.84 -41.58 12.60
CA GLU A 9 3.79 -40.25 13.26
C GLU A 9 2.97 -39.23 12.47
N GLY A 10 2.26 -39.64 11.42
CA GLY A 10 1.34 -38.81 10.66
C GLY A 10 1.96 -37.94 9.54
N TYR A 11 3.21 -38.22 9.15
CA TYR A 11 3.84 -37.57 8.00
C TYR A 11 3.45 -38.25 6.69
N THR A 12 3.28 -37.49 5.63
CA THR A 12 3.15 -38.04 4.28
C THR A 12 4.55 -38.21 3.69
N VAL A 13 4.94 -39.45 3.40
CA VAL A 13 6.31 -39.79 3.00
C VAL A 13 6.35 -40.32 1.57
N THR A 14 7.20 -39.70 0.74
CA THR A 14 7.53 -40.22 -0.59
C THR A 14 8.97 -40.70 -0.60
N ALA A 15 9.18 -42.01 -0.65
CA ALA A 15 10.51 -42.62 -0.69
C ALA A 15 10.95 -42.80 -2.13
N ILE A 16 12.07 -42.21 -2.52
CA ILE A 16 12.64 -42.28 -3.89
C ILE A 16 14.06 -42.79 -3.78
N SER A 17 14.38 -43.88 -4.52
CA SER A 17 15.67 -44.54 -4.45
C SER A 17 16.70 -43.93 -5.39
N ASP A 18 16.28 -43.29 -6.48
CA ASP A 18 17.18 -42.69 -7.46
C ASP A 18 17.22 -41.17 -7.27
N PRO A 19 18.42 -40.59 -7.01
CA PRO A 19 18.55 -39.16 -6.74
C PRO A 19 18.08 -38.25 -7.89
N GLU A 20 18.25 -38.65 -9.15
CA GLU A 20 17.82 -37.86 -10.30
C GLU A 20 16.29 -37.76 -10.35
N THR A 21 15.61 -38.88 -10.10
CA THR A 21 14.17 -38.94 -9.97
C THR A 21 13.66 -38.11 -8.78
N ALA A 22 14.41 -38.10 -7.66
CA ALA A 22 14.07 -37.29 -6.50
C ALA A 22 14.13 -35.79 -6.80
N LEU A 23 15.16 -35.33 -7.53
CA LEU A 23 15.27 -33.93 -7.96
C LEU A 23 14.18 -33.53 -8.95
N ALA A 24 13.78 -34.43 -9.86
CA ALA A 24 12.63 -34.19 -10.77
C ALA A 24 11.32 -34.10 -9.98
N PHE A 25 11.10 -34.98 -8.99
CA PHE A 25 9.93 -34.95 -8.12
C PHE A 25 9.80 -33.64 -7.33
N LEU A 26 10.94 -33.11 -6.82
CA LEU A 26 10.99 -31.84 -6.10
C LEU A 26 10.61 -30.62 -7.00
N ALA A 27 10.79 -30.74 -8.32
CA ALA A 27 10.40 -29.69 -9.26
C ALA A 27 8.88 -29.66 -9.50
N GLU A 28 8.19 -30.79 -9.34
CA GLU A 28 6.77 -30.95 -9.67
C GLU A 28 5.86 -31.03 -8.41
N SER A 29 6.46 -31.18 -7.22
CA SER A 29 5.74 -31.44 -5.98
C SER A 29 6.15 -30.49 -4.86
N GLU A 30 5.21 -30.04 -4.05
CA GLU A 30 5.53 -29.32 -2.81
C GLU A 30 6.00 -30.30 -1.74
N VAL A 31 7.21 -30.06 -1.22
CA VAL A 31 7.84 -30.86 -0.17
C VAL A 31 8.25 -29.97 0.99
N ASP A 32 7.88 -30.34 2.20
CA ASP A 32 8.21 -29.57 3.40
C ASP A 32 9.63 -29.85 3.91
N VAL A 33 10.10 -31.11 3.81
CA VAL A 33 11.41 -31.54 4.32
C VAL A 33 12.02 -32.59 3.39
N VAL A 34 13.32 -32.51 3.15
CA VAL A 34 14.09 -33.54 2.42
C VAL A 34 15.01 -34.27 3.39
N VAL A 35 14.94 -35.60 3.38
CA VAL A 35 15.89 -36.46 4.12
C VAL A 35 16.69 -37.27 3.11
N THR A 36 18.01 -37.16 3.15
CA THR A 36 18.89 -37.84 2.19
C THR A 36 20.06 -38.55 2.88
N ASP A 37 20.53 -39.66 2.30
CA ASP A 37 21.77 -40.28 2.76
C ASP A 37 22.97 -39.54 2.13
N MET A 38 24.03 -39.37 2.90
CA MET A 38 25.27 -38.75 2.41
C MET A 38 25.88 -39.53 1.25
N LYS A 39 25.87 -40.86 1.34
CA LYS A 39 26.50 -41.76 0.35
C LYS A 39 25.45 -42.49 -0.45
N MET A 40 25.18 -42.01 -1.64
CA MET A 40 24.30 -42.66 -2.61
C MET A 40 25.04 -42.89 -3.94
N PRO A 41 24.65 -43.90 -4.74
CA PRO A 41 25.19 -44.11 -6.09
C PRO A 41 24.82 -42.93 -6.99
N LYS A 42 25.65 -42.62 -7.99
CA LYS A 42 25.49 -41.57 -8.99
C LYS A 42 25.59 -40.15 -8.46
N VAL A 43 24.67 -39.76 -7.58
CA VAL A 43 24.60 -38.41 -6.99
C VAL A 43 24.65 -38.53 -5.46
N SER A 44 25.58 -37.82 -4.84
CA SER A 44 25.75 -37.82 -3.39
C SER A 44 24.71 -36.96 -2.69
N GLY A 45 24.41 -37.24 -1.41
CA GLY A 45 23.53 -36.40 -0.61
C GLY A 45 23.96 -34.94 -0.51
N ARG A 46 25.27 -34.69 -0.62
CA ARG A 46 25.83 -33.34 -0.72
C ARG A 46 25.39 -32.63 -2.00
N GLU A 47 25.41 -33.30 -3.14
CA GLU A 47 24.95 -32.73 -4.41
C GLU A 47 23.46 -32.50 -4.39
N VAL A 48 22.66 -33.38 -3.78
CA VAL A 48 21.22 -33.16 -3.54
C VAL A 48 21.04 -31.92 -2.68
N LEU A 49 21.73 -31.79 -1.55
CA LEU A 49 21.68 -30.62 -0.68
C LEU A 49 21.96 -29.33 -1.45
N GLN A 50 23.07 -29.30 -2.21
CA GLN A 50 23.43 -28.11 -2.99
C GLN A 50 22.37 -27.75 -4.03
N HIS A 51 21.82 -28.75 -4.71
CA HIS A 51 20.76 -28.54 -5.70
C HIS A 51 19.49 -27.99 -5.04
N VAL A 52 19.04 -28.59 -3.94
CA VAL A 52 17.85 -28.16 -3.18
C VAL A 52 18.07 -26.74 -2.66
N LYS A 53 19.21 -26.43 -2.07
CA LYS A 53 19.50 -25.09 -1.55
C LYS A 53 19.62 -24.01 -2.62
N LYS A 54 20.02 -24.38 -3.83
CA LYS A 54 20.07 -23.48 -4.98
C LYS A 54 18.68 -23.19 -5.53
N SER A 55 17.83 -24.22 -5.67
CA SER A 55 16.50 -24.11 -6.32
C SER A 55 15.39 -23.79 -5.33
N TRP A 56 15.46 -24.31 -4.10
CA TRP A 56 14.48 -24.13 -3.02
C TRP A 56 15.17 -23.88 -1.68
N PRO A 57 15.76 -22.67 -1.47
CA PRO A 57 16.59 -22.37 -0.29
C PRO A 57 15.91 -22.60 1.06
N TYR A 58 14.57 -22.48 1.06
CA TYR A 58 13.73 -22.59 2.24
C TYR A 58 13.41 -24.03 2.66
N ILE A 59 13.60 -25.04 1.78
CA ILE A 59 13.34 -26.43 2.14
C ILE A 59 14.46 -26.92 3.06
N PRO A 60 14.16 -27.34 4.31
CA PRO A 60 15.13 -27.98 5.19
C PRO A 60 15.60 -29.31 4.60
N VAL A 61 16.89 -29.56 4.65
CA VAL A 61 17.49 -30.82 4.20
C VAL A 61 18.23 -31.46 5.37
N LEU A 62 17.80 -32.66 5.77
CA LEU A 62 18.48 -33.50 6.75
C LEU A 62 19.35 -34.50 6.02
N ILE A 63 20.59 -34.62 6.50
CA ILE A 63 21.55 -35.59 5.95
C ILE A 63 21.77 -36.73 6.94
N THR A 64 21.55 -37.97 6.50
CA THR A 64 21.92 -39.16 7.28
C THR A 64 23.18 -39.76 6.76
N THR A 65 24.02 -40.39 7.62
CA THR A 65 25.29 -41.02 7.24
C THR A 65 25.68 -42.18 8.14
N ALA A 66 26.30 -43.21 7.57
CA ALA A 66 26.88 -44.33 8.30
C ALA A 66 28.29 -44.01 8.87
N PHE A 67 28.96 -42.94 8.41
CA PHE A 67 30.30 -42.55 8.81
C PHE A 67 30.29 -41.06 9.18
N GLY A 68 30.05 -40.77 10.46
CA GLY A 68 30.08 -39.41 10.99
C GLY A 68 31.47 -39.00 11.39
N SER A 69 32.19 -38.19 10.58
CA SER A 69 33.32 -37.41 11.10
C SER A 69 32.81 -35.99 11.43
N ILE A 70 33.37 -35.38 12.45
CA ILE A 70 33.07 -33.97 12.81
C ILE A 70 33.27 -33.05 11.58
N GLU A 71 34.27 -33.35 10.75
CA GLU A 71 34.59 -32.58 9.54
C GLU A 71 33.44 -32.64 8.50
N SER A 72 32.89 -33.87 8.25
CA SER A 72 31.80 -34.03 7.28
C SER A 72 30.49 -33.39 7.76
N ALA A 73 30.22 -33.42 9.08
CA ALA A 73 29.09 -32.72 9.66
C ALA A 73 29.22 -31.20 9.53
N VAL A 74 30.40 -30.64 9.89
CA VAL A 74 30.66 -29.20 9.74
C VAL A 74 30.58 -28.77 8.28
N GLU A 75 31.03 -29.61 7.35
CA GLU A 75 30.97 -29.32 5.92
C GLU A 75 29.50 -29.30 5.43
N ALA A 76 28.69 -30.29 5.80
CA ALA A 76 27.25 -30.32 5.47
C ALA A 76 26.50 -29.08 6.00
N MET A 77 26.77 -28.68 7.25
CA MET A 77 26.18 -27.47 7.84
C MET A 77 26.64 -26.19 7.11
N LYS A 78 27.87 -26.08 6.68
CA LYS A 78 28.37 -24.96 5.86
C LYS A 78 27.66 -24.86 4.50
N TYR A 79 27.22 -25.98 3.92
CA TYR A 79 26.42 -26.01 2.68
C TYR A 79 24.95 -25.80 2.91
N GLY A 80 24.52 -25.55 4.15
CA GLY A 80 23.14 -25.20 4.49
C GLY A 80 22.25 -26.41 4.81
N ALA A 81 22.82 -27.57 5.21
CA ALA A 81 21.99 -28.63 5.79
C ALA A 81 21.30 -28.10 7.05
N PHE A 82 20.05 -28.54 7.24
CA PHE A 82 19.31 -28.23 8.46
C PHE A 82 19.84 -29.01 9.65
N ASP A 83 20.12 -30.31 9.41
CA ASP A 83 20.69 -31.19 10.42
C ASP A 83 21.49 -32.32 9.78
N TYR A 84 22.34 -32.98 10.60
CA TYR A 84 23.21 -34.07 10.19
C TYR A 84 23.16 -35.19 11.23
N ILE A 85 22.60 -36.34 10.86
CA ILE A 85 22.30 -37.45 11.77
C ILE A 85 23.18 -38.68 11.43
N THR A 86 23.87 -39.19 12.42
CA THR A 86 24.77 -40.35 12.24
C THR A 86 24.04 -41.68 12.52
N LYS A 87 24.21 -42.64 11.60
CA LYS A 87 23.73 -44.03 11.79
C LYS A 87 24.68 -44.84 12.67
N PRO A 88 24.20 -45.63 13.66
CA PRO A 88 22.78 -45.80 14.01
C PRO A 88 22.26 -44.62 14.84
N PHE A 89 21.06 -44.12 14.51
CA PHE A 89 20.37 -43.06 15.24
C PHE A 89 19.20 -43.66 16.04
N SER A 90 18.78 -42.97 17.09
CA SER A 90 17.52 -43.28 17.78
C SER A 90 16.34 -42.71 17.00
N ASN A 91 15.17 -43.39 17.13
CA ASN A 91 13.94 -42.88 16.53
C ASN A 91 13.61 -41.46 17.07
N ASP A 92 13.80 -41.26 18.38
CA ASP A 92 13.51 -39.96 19.02
C ASP A 92 14.37 -38.79 18.46
N GLU A 93 15.67 -39.06 18.23
CA GLU A 93 16.59 -38.10 17.64
C GLU A 93 16.15 -37.68 16.22
N LEU A 94 15.83 -38.67 15.40
CA LEU A 94 15.37 -38.40 14.03
C LEU A 94 14.01 -37.69 14.02
N LEU A 95 13.06 -38.13 14.81
CA LEU A 95 11.74 -37.51 14.89
C LEU A 95 11.79 -36.08 15.39
N LEU A 96 12.65 -35.78 16.38
CA LEU A 96 12.86 -34.42 16.86
C LEU A 96 13.42 -33.51 15.77
N SER A 97 14.42 -33.99 15.03
CA SER A 97 15.03 -33.22 13.95
C SER A 97 14.03 -32.97 12.81
N ILE A 98 13.23 -33.96 12.41
CA ILE A 98 12.19 -33.84 11.40
C ILE A 98 11.08 -32.88 11.88
N HIS A 99 10.67 -32.99 13.14
CA HIS A 99 9.67 -32.07 13.72
C HIS A 99 10.13 -30.61 13.63
N ASN A 100 11.35 -30.35 14.08
CA ASN A 100 11.92 -28.99 14.02
C ASN A 100 12.06 -28.48 12.58
N ALA A 101 12.45 -29.34 11.63
CA ALA A 101 12.52 -29.02 10.22
C ALA A 101 11.15 -28.69 9.63
N THR A 102 10.12 -29.48 10.00
CA THR A 102 8.73 -29.28 9.55
C THR A 102 8.17 -27.97 10.08
N GLU A 103 8.42 -27.64 11.35
CA GLU A 103 7.99 -26.38 11.95
C GLU A 103 8.63 -25.18 11.24
N LEU A 104 9.93 -25.27 10.90
CA LEU A 104 10.61 -24.24 10.12
C LEU A 104 9.98 -24.08 8.71
N ALA A 105 9.74 -25.22 8.02
CA ALA A 105 9.12 -25.21 6.69
C ALA A 105 7.71 -24.60 6.73
N ARG A 106 6.89 -24.93 7.74
CA ARG A 106 5.57 -24.34 7.96
C ARG A 106 5.63 -22.83 8.18
N ALA A 107 6.54 -22.38 9.03
CA ALA A 107 6.73 -20.94 9.29
C ALA A 107 7.11 -20.19 8.01
N HIS A 108 8.03 -20.74 7.20
CA HIS A 108 8.40 -20.17 5.91
C HIS A 108 7.24 -20.15 4.91
N ARG A 109 6.44 -21.21 4.85
CA ARG A 109 5.26 -21.29 3.98
C ARG A 109 4.22 -20.25 4.37
N GLN A 110 3.92 -20.11 5.66
CA GLN A 110 3.00 -19.08 6.16
C GLN A 110 3.50 -17.69 5.84
N TYR A 111 4.79 -17.42 6.05
CA TYR A 111 5.38 -16.14 5.70
C TYR A 111 5.24 -15.83 4.21
N ARG A 112 5.52 -16.79 3.32
CA ARG A 112 5.37 -16.62 1.87
C ARG A 112 3.92 -16.36 1.46
N LEU A 113 2.96 -17.12 1.99
CA LEU A 113 1.53 -16.89 1.72
C LEU A 113 1.07 -15.50 2.17
N LEU A 114 1.56 -15.03 3.31
CA LEU A 114 1.27 -13.67 3.79
C LEU A 114 1.88 -12.61 2.87
N GLN A 115 3.10 -12.83 2.38
CA GLN A 115 3.72 -11.93 1.42
C GLN A 115 2.98 -11.89 0.09
N GLU A 116 2.62 -13.04 -0.48
CA GLU A 116 1.84 -13.15 -1.72
C GLU A 116 0.48 -12.42 -1.58
N ALA A 117 -0.22 -12.63 -0.46
CA ALA A 117 -1.46 -11.92 -0.15
C ALA A 117 -1.26 -10.40 -0.02
N MET A 118 -0.13 -9.96 0.55
CA MET A 118 0.21 -8.54 0.63
C MET A 118 0.57 -7.96 -0.75
N GLU A 119 1.34 -8.68 -1.57
CA GLU A 119 1.64 -8.28 -2.95
C GLU A 119 0.36 -8.12 -3.77
N GLU A 120 -0.56 -9.09 -3.69
CA GLU A 120 -1.85 -9.02 -4.37
C GLU A 120 -2.67 -7.82 -3.87
N ARG A 121 -2.78 -7.67 -2.54
CA ARG A 121 -3.56 -6.59 -1.91
C ARG A 121 -3.06 -5.18 -2.25
N TYR A 122 -1.76 -5.01 -2.44
CA TYR A 122 -1.12 -3.71 -2.66
C TYR A 122 -0.48 -3.57 -4.05
N SER A 123 -0.83 -4.45 -4.99
CA SER A 123 -0.40 -4.32 -6.37
C SER A 123 -0.93 -3.03 -7.00
N VAL A 124 -0.24 -2.53 -8.01
CA VAL A 124 -0.66 -1.35 -8.79
C VAL A 124 -2.08 -1.53 -9.34
N HIS A 125 -2.48 -2.77 -9.64
CA HIS A 125 -3.80 -3.12 -10.17
C HIS A 125 -4.94 -2.98 -9.15
N GLN A 126 -4.63 -2.90 -7.87
CA GLN A 126 -5.64 -2.68 -6.81
C GLN A 126 -6.00 -1.20 -6.61
N ILE A 127 -5.28 -0.29 -7.28
CA ILE A 127 -5.65 1.13 -7.30
C ILE A 127 -6.81 1.31 -8.25
N VAL A 128 -8.01 1.48 -7.67
CA VAL A 128 -9.27 1.59 -8.41
C VAL A 128 -9.38 2.93 -9.10
N GLY A 129 -9.58 2.93 -10.41
CA GLY A 129 -9.82 4.11 -11.23
C GLY A 129 -9.51 3.89 -12.71
N ARG A 130 -10.14 4.70 -13.56
CA ARG A 130 -9.95 4.72 -15.02
C ARG A 130 -9.72 6.12 -15.57
N SER A 131 -9.79 7.13 -14.71
CA SER A 131 -9.54 8.51 -15.10
C SER A 131 -8.14 8.69 -15.66
N ARG A 132 -7.97 9.71 -16.49
CA ARG A 132 -6.64 10.06 -17.02
C ARG A 132 -5.68 10.41 -15.88
N ALA A 133 -6.16 11.18 -14.89
CA ALA A 133 -5.36 11.62 -13.77
C ALA A 133 -4.76 10.44 -12.97
N ILE A 134 -5.57 9.40 -12.67
CA ILE A 134 -5.05 8.23 -11.94
C ILE A 134 -4.14 7.36 -12.82
N ARG A 135 -4.42 7.23 -14.12
CA ARG A 135 -3.54 6.50 -15.04
C ARG A 135 -2.16 7.14 -15.15
N ASP A 136 -2.09 8.47 -15.18
CA ASP A 136 -0.80 9.19 -15.19
C ASP A 136 -0.01 8.91 -13.89
N VAL A 137 -0.68 8.83 -12.73
CA VAL A 137 -0.08 8.40 -11.46
C VAL A 137 0.46 6.97 -11.56
N LEU A 138 -0.32 6.02 -12.08
CA LEU A 138 0.11 4.62 -12.21
C LEU A 138 1.35 4.49 -13.11
N VAL A 139 1.42 5.23 -14.20
CA VAL A 139 2.61 5.29 -15.06
C VAL A 139 3.83 5.83 -14.30
N MET A 140 3.66 6.84 -13.43
CA MET A 140 4.76 7.34 -12.60
C MET A 140 5.20 6.30 -11.57
N VAL A 141 4.27 5.57 -10.96
CA VAL A 141 4.55 4.46 -10.02
C VAL A 141 5.38 3.39 -10.70
N ASP A 142 4.97 2.90 -11.88
CA ASP A 142 5.69 1.86 -12.63
C ASP A 142 7.11 2.29 -13.00
N ARG A 143 7.31 3.55 -13.36
CA ARG A 143 8.64 4.09 -13.67
C ARG A 143 9.51 4.31 -12.45
N ALA A 144 8.91 4.72 -11.33
CA ALA A 144 9.63 4.98 -10.08
C ALA A 144 9.98 3.69 -9.34
N ALA A 145 9.14 2.65 -9.41
CA ALA A 145 9.29 1.43 -8.62
C ALA A 145 10.65 0.74 -8.75
N PRO A 146 11.25 0.53 -9.94
CA PRO A 146 12.55 -0.11 -10.08
C PRO A 146 13.73 0.72 -9.54
N SER A 147 13.54 2.04 -9.37
CA SER A 147 14.60 2.97 -8.92
C SER A 147 14.84 2.86 -7.41
N ARG A 148 16.08 3.20 -7.00
CA ARG A 148 16.43 3.43 -5.57
C ARG A 148 16.18 4.87 -5.12
N SER A 149 15.72 5.75 -6.01
CA SER A 149 15.50 7.16 -5.72
C SER A 149 14.42 7.35 -4.67
N THR A 150 14.54 8.44 -3.90
CA THR A 150 13.50 8.90 -2.99
C THR A 150 12.28 9.34 -3.79
N VAL A 151 11.09 8.98 -3.31
CA VAL A 151 9.82 9.37 -3.92
C VAL A 151 9.05 10.23 -2.92
N LEU A 152 8.58 11.39 -3.38
CA LEU A 152 7.70 12.28 -2.63
C LEU A 152 6.29 12.21 -3.21
N ILE A 153 5.35 11.71 -2.42
CA ILE A 153 3.94 11.62 -2.79
C ILE A 153 3.21 12.84 -2.19
N THR A 154 2.64 13.67 -3.04
CA THR A 154 1.88 14.86 -2.61
C THR A 154 0.40 14.69 -2.93
N GLY A 155 -0.47 15.26 -2.10
CA GLY A 155 -1.92 15.22 -2.30
C GLY A 155 -2.68 15.40 -1.01
N GLU A 156 -3.94 15.78 -1.12
CA GLU A 156 -4.82 16.02 0.02
C GLU A 156 -4.95 14.80 0.94
N SER A 157 -5.43 15.04 2.17
CA SER A 157 -5.72 13.92 3.09
C SER A 157 -6.78 13.00 2.51
N GLY A 158 -6.61 11.68 2.67
CA GLY A 158 -7.58 10.69 2.19
C GLY A 158 -7.54 10.36 0.70
N THR A 159 -6.52 10.84 -0.07
CA THR A 159 -6.37 10.53 -1.51
C THR A 159 -5.76 9.16 -1.79
N GLY A 160 -5.24 8.45 -0.77
CA GLY A 160 -4.65 7.12 -0.92
C GLY A 160 -3.12 7.12 -1.03
N LYS A 161 -2.42 8.12 -0.46
CA LYS A 161 -0.95 8.23 -0.49
C LYS A 161 -0.23 6.95 0.00
N GLU A 162 -0.70 6.36 1.09
CA GLU A 162 -0.13 5.10 1.61
C GLU A 162 -0.30 3.93 0.63
N LEU A 163 -1.46 3.82 -0.03
CA LEU A 163 -1.70 2.77 -1.02
C LEU A 163 -0.72 2.87 -2.19
N VAL A 164 -0.45 4.10 -2.66
CA VAL A 164 0.56 4.35 -3.70
C VAL A 164 1.97 4.05 -3.22
N ALA A 165 2.33 4.38 -1.98
CA ALA A 165 3.63 4.04 -1.41
C ALA A 165 3.84 2.52 -1.33
N ARG A 166 2.82 1.76 -0.94
CA ARG A 166 2.85 0.30 -0.94
C ARG A 166 2.95 -0.26 -2.36
N ALA A 167 2.19 0.28 -3.32
CA ALA A 167 2.28 -0.12 -4.72
C ALA A 167 3.70 0.08 -5.29
N ILE A 168 4.37 1.19 -4.95
CA ILE A 168 5.78 1.43 -5.31
C ILE A 168 6.70 0.36 -4.72
N HIS A 169 6.49 -0.02 -3.46
CA HIS A 169 7.30 -1.03 -2.79
C HIS A 169 7.12 -2.41 -3.44
N TYR A 170 5.87 -2.87 -3.57
CA TYR A 170 5.59 -4.21 -4.12
C TYR A 170 5.89 -4.35 -5.62
N ALA A 171 5.92 -3.24 -6.38
CA ALA A 171 6.42 -3.21 -7.76
C ALA A 171 7.94 -3.06 -7.88
N SER A 172 8.68 -2.98 -6.75
CA SER A 172 10.13 -2.75 -6.73
C SER A 172 10.93 -4.07 -6.57
N PRO A 173 12.26 -4.04 -6.83
CA PRO A 173 13.14 -5.17 -6.50
C PRO A 173 13.23 -5.49 -5.00
N ARG A 174 12.68 -4.64 -4.13
CA ARG A 174 12.65 -4.81 -2.66
C ARG A 174 11.30 -5.36 -2.17
N LYS A 175 10.45 -5.88 -3.03
CA LYS A 175 9.09 -6.36 -2.70
C LYS A 175 9.06 -7.44 -1.59
N GLU A 176 10.11 -8.27 -1.50
CA GLU A 176 10.27 -9.30 -0.48
C GLU A 176 10.94 -8.80 0.82
N LYS A 177 11.33 -7.53 0.85
CA LYS A 177 11.99 -6.90 1.98
C LYS A 177 10.98 -6.12 2.84
N PRO A 178 11.34 -5.70 4.05
CA PRO A 178 10.42 -4.97 4.92
C PRO A 178 9.87 -3.69 4.29
N PHE A 179 8.56 -3.47 4.44
CA PHE A 179 7.92 -2.16 4.26
C PHE A 179 7.53 -1.63 5.63
N VAL A 180 8.23 -0.61 6.09
CA VAL A 180 8.01 0.00 7.40
C VAL A 180 7.36 1.36 7.22
N SER A 181 6.17 1.56 7.82
CA SER A 181 5.41 2.79 7.74
C SER A 181 5.49 3.55 9.08
N VAL A 182 5.66 4.87 8.99
CA VAL A 182 5.67 5.78 10.14
C VAL A 182 4.82 7.00 9.81
N ASN A 183 3.84 7.30 10.65
CA ASN A 183 3.09 8.55 10.57
C ASN A 183 3.73 9.58 11.50
N CYS A 184 4.29 10.64 10.91
CA CYS A 184 5.04 11.67 11.64
C CYS A 184 4.13 12.59 12.48
N MET A 185 2.83 12.64 12.19
CA MET A 185 1.86 13.45 12.93
C MET A 185 1.32 12.75 14.19
N ALA A 186 1.32 11.41 14.20
CA ALA A 186 0.62 10.63 15.23
C ALA A 186 1.32 10.60 16.59
N LEU A 187 2.57 11.09 16.70
CA LEU A 187 3.43 10.94 17.86
C LEU A 187 4.00 12.28 18.33
N ASN A 188 4.19 12.44 19.63
CA ASN A 188 4.94 13.57 20.17
C ASN A 188 6.40 13.54 19.66
N PRO A 189 7.06 14.69 19.49
CA PRO A 189 8.40 14.77 18.89
C PRO A 189 9.45 13.85 19.50
N GLY A 190 9.54 13.76 20.83
CA GLY A 190 10.50 12.88 21.51
C GLY A 190 10.18 11.39 21.32
N VAL A 191 8.89 11.03 21.24
CA VAL A 191 8.48 9.65 20.95
C VAL A 191 8.75 9.33 19.49
N LEU A 192 8.48 10.25 18.57
CA LEU A 192 8.75 10.08 17.14
C LEU A 192 10.25 9.88 16.89
N GLU A 193 11.11 10.64 17.56
CA GLU A 193 12.56 10.47 17.49
C GLU A 193 13.00 9.08 17.90
N SER A 194 12.51 8.62 19.07
CA SER A 194 12.79 7.28 19.60
C SER A 194 12.22 6.16 18.71
N GLU A 195 11.05 6.35 18.08
CA GLU A 195 10.51 5.39 17.12
C GLU A 195 11.35 5.35 15.83
N LEU A 196 11.74 6.50 15.28
CA LEU A 196 12.53 6.54 14.06
C LEU A 196 13.94 5.96 14.23
N PHE A 197 14.68 6.45 15.22
CA PHE A 197 16.09 6.15 15.41
C PHE A 197 16.38 5.06 16.44
N GLY A 198 15.37 4.67 17.25
CA GLY A 198 15.58 3.79 18.39
C GLY A 198 16.23 4.50 19.59
N HIS A 199 16.41 3.80 20.67
CA HIS A 199 17.04 4.34 21.86
C HIS A 199 17.84 3.32 22.64
N GLU A 200 18.87 3.80 23.32
CA GLU A 200 19.65 3.02 24.27
C GLU A 200 18.98 3.03 25.65
N LYS A 201 19.26 2.01 26.44
CA LYS A 201 18.80 1.92 27.82
C LYS A 201 19.25 3.14 28.63
N GLY A 202 18.29 3.82 29.29
CA GLY A 202 18.58 4.98 30.13
C GLY A 202 18.64 6.33 29.39
N SER A 203 18.39 6.39 28.10
CA SER A 203 18.47 7.61 27.30
C SER A 203 17.41 8.69 27.67
N PHE A 204 16.30 8.28 28.25
CA PHE A 204 15.25 9.16 28.81
C PHE A 204 14.48 8.46 29.91
N THR A 205 13.66 9.22 30.66
CA THR A 205 12.79 8.68 31.70
C THR A 205 11.78 7.70 31.13
N GLY A 206 11.96 6.40 31.41
CA GLY A 206 11.15 5.30 30.83
C GLY A 206 11.88 4.40 29.84
N ALA A 207 13.10 4.72 29.45
CA ALA A 207 13.94 3.85 28.61
C ALA A 207 14.53 2.67 29.41
N VAL A 208 13.70 1.68 29.75
CA VAL A 208 14.06 0.52 30.59
C VAL A 208 15.00 -0.45 29.84
N ALA A 209 14.84 -0.57 28.53
CA ALA A 209 15.63 -1.44 27.66
C ALA A 209 15.99 -0.72 26.35
N MET A 210 17.02 -1.21 25.65
CA MET A 210 17.31 -0.78 24.30
C MET A 210 16.20 -1.19 23.34
N ARG A 211 15.84 -0.31 22.39
CA ARG A 211 14.84 -0.57 21.35
C ARG A 211 15.35 -0.15 19.98
N ARG A 212 15.22 -1.04 19.00
CA ARG A 212 15.54 -0.75 17.59
C ARG A 212 14.53 0.23 16.98
N GLY A 213 15.05 1.19 16.22
CA GLY A 213 14.26 2.19 15.50
C GLY A 213 13.68 1.67 14.18
N ARG A 214 12.80 2.45 13.57
CA ARG A 214 12.19 2.14 12.27
C ARG A 214 13.21 2.11 11.14
N PHE A 215 14.27 2.90 11.21
CA PHE A 215 15.37 2.85 10.26
C PHE A 215 16.06 1.49 10.26
N GLU A 216 16.34 0.91 11.44
CA GLU A 216 16.90 -0.43 11.57
C GLU A 216 15.93 -1.51 11.09
N GLN A 217 14.62 -1.35 11.38
CA GLN A 217 13.59 -2.31 10.95
C GLN A 217 13.39 -2.32 9.44
N ALA A 218 13.64 -1.18 8.76
CA ALA A 218 13.50 -1.02 7.33
C ALA A 218 14.75 -1.41 6.54
N ASP A 219 15.82 -1.86 7.21
CA ASP A 219 17.07 -2.17 6.55
C ASP A 219 16.92 -3.22 5.43
N GLY A 220 17.52 -2.96 4.28
CA GLY A 220 17.34 -3.71 3.04
C GLY A 220 16.02 -3.43 2.31
N GLY A 221 15.05 -2.77 2.96
CA GLY A 221 13.66 -2.57 2.52
C GLY A 221 13.29 -1.15 2.15
N THR A 222 12.06 -0.76 2.49
CA THR A 222 11.48 0.56 2.22
C THR A 222 10.92 1.17 3.50
N LEU A 223 11.31 2.41 3.79
CA LEU A 223 10.73 3.23 4.85
C LEU A 223 9.74 4.22 4.22
N PHE A 224 8.49 4.17 4.65
CA PHE A 224 7.44 5.13 4.30
C PHE A 224 7.22 6.11 5.43
N LEU A 225 7.41 7.40 5.14
CA LEU A 225 7.23 8.51 6.06
C LEU A 225 5.98 9.29 5.65
N ASP A 226 4.87 9.05 6.35
CA ASP A 226 3.62 9.80 6.11
C ASP A 226 3.60 11.10 6.89
N GLU A 227 3.02 12.13 6.29
CA GLU A 227 2.93 13.51 6.80
C GLU A 227 4.31 14.08 7.21
N ILE A 228 5.29 13.97 6.29
CA ILE A 228 6.69 14.40 6.50
C ILE A 228 6.82 15.89 6.87
N ALA A 229 5.84 16.71 6.48
CA ALA A 229 5.77 18.13 6.80
C ALA A 229 5.64 18.44 8.30
N GLU A 230 5.28 17.45 9.12
CA GLU A 230 5.09 17.60 10.58
C GLU A 230 6.38 17.42 11.38
N LEU A 231 7.50 17.10 10.72
CA LEU A 231 8.79 16.96 11.39
C LEU A 231 9.28 18.27 11.98
N THR A 232 9.71 18.21 13.25
CA THR A 232 10.41 19.34 13.89
C THR A 232 11.74 19.63 13.21
N PRO A 233 12.28 20.86 13.30
CA PRO A 233 13.57 21.22 12.71
C PRO A 233 14.72 20.27 13.09
N ASP A 234 14.78 19.81 14.35
CA ASP A 234 15.81 18.88 14.83
C ASP A 234 15.70 17.51 14.14
N LEU A 235 14.47 17.00 13.96
CA LEU A 235 14.23 15.74 13.25
C LEU A 235 14.52 15.87 11.74
N GLN A 236 14.28 17.04 11.15
CA GLN A 236 14.65 17.31 9.76
C GLN A 236 16.16 17.20 9.55
N VAL A 237 16.98 17.71 10.49
CA VAL A 237 18.46 17.60 10.44
C VAL A 237 18.88 16.13 10.52
N LYS A 238 18.33 15.38 11.48
CA LYS A 238 18.68 13.96 11.64
C LYS A 238 18.26 13.13 10.44
N LEU A 239 17.08 13.36 9.91
CA LEU A 239 16.61 12.68 8.69
C LEU A 239 17.51 12.98 7.50
N LEU A 240 17.91 14.23 7.30
CA LEU A 240 18.82 14.62 6.23
C LEU A 240 20.15 13.86 6.30
N ARG A 241 20.72 13.74 7.52
CA ARG A 241 21.96 12.97 7.74
C ARG A 241 21.79 11.51 7.30
N VAL A 242 20.71 10.85 7.69
CA VAL A 242 20.45 9.45 7.25
C VAL A 242 20.30 9.34 5.74
N LEU A 243 19.60 10.28 5.10
CA LEU A 243 19.39 10.27 3.65
C LEU A 243 20.70 10.50 2.86
N GLN A 244 21.67 11.21 3.45
CA GLN A 244 22.97 11.52 2.82
C GLN A 244 24.02 10.47 3.10
N GLU A 245 24.17 10.10 4.37
CA GLU A 245 25.28 9.29 4.87
C GLU A 245 24.92 7.81 5.02
N ARG A 246 23.60 7.47 5.00
CA ARG A 246 23.06 6.12 5.23
C ARG A 246 23.43 5.53 6.58
N ARG A 247 23.69 6.38 7.56
CA ARG A 247 24.03 6.02 8.93
C ARG A 247 23.41 6.99 9.93
N PHE A 248 23.20 6.52 11.14
CA PHE A 248 22.65 7.28 12.25
C PHE A 248 23.06 6.69 13.59
N GLU A 249 22.77 7.39 14.68
CA GLU A 249 22.95 6.94 16.05
C GLU A 249 21.60 6.81 16.75
N ARG A 250 21.47 5.84 17.65
CA ARG A 250 20.30 5.76 18.55
C ARG A 250 20.26 6.92 19.51
N VAL A 251 19.07 7.26 20.00
CA VAL A 251 18.90 8.28 21.02
C VAL A 251 19.65 7.86 22.29
N GLY A 252 20.59 8.70 22.75
CA GLY A 252 21.45 8.43 23.90
C GLY A 252 22.59 7.44 23.64
N GLY A 253 22.80 7.01 22.41
CA GLY A 253 23.92 6.17 21.96
C GLY A 253 25.00 6.99 21.26
N GLY A 254 26.15 6.35 21.02
CA GLY A 254 27.26 6.88 20.23
C GLY A 254 27.77 5.90 19.18
N GLU A 255 27.04 4.79 18.95
CA GLU A 255 27.36 3.81 17.92
C GLU A 255 26.67 4.19 16.60
N GLU A 256 27.46 4.34 15.55
CA GLU A 256 26.94 4.56 14.20
C GLU A 256 26.37 3.25 13.63
N ILE A 257 25.12 3.31 13.17
CA ILE A 257 24.39 2.20 12.55
C ILE A 257 24.22 2.50 11.08
N GLU A 258 24.74 1.62 10.22
CA GLU A 258 24.59 1.74 8.77
C GLU A 258 23.33 1.02 8.29
N VAL A 259 22.60 1.62 7.33
CA VAL A 259 21.34 1.07 6.76
C VAL A 259 21.25 1.31 5.26
N ASP A 260 20.77 0.29 4.52
CA ASP A 260 20.43 0.41 3.10
C ASP A 260 18.91 0.47 2.93
N ILE A 261 18.34 1.64 3.04
CA ILE A 261 16.91 1.86 2.92
C ILE A 261 16.53 2.64 1.65
N ARG A 262 15.35 2.33 1.11
CA ARG A 262 14.65 3.20 0.17
C ARG A 262 13.63 4.04 0.93
N VAL A 263 13.62 5.35 0.71
CA VAL A 263 12.65 6.24 1.37
C VAL A 263 11.55 6.65 0.39
N VAL A 264 10.31 6.52 0.85
CA VAL A 264 9.11 7.08 0.23
C VAL A 264 8.50 8.02 1.26
N ALA A 265 8.32 9.29 0.91
CA ALA A 265 7.71 10.28 1.81
C ALA A 265 6.37 10.75 1.26
N ALA A 266 5.43 11.09 2.14
CA ALA A 266 4.14 11.63 1.77
C ALA A 266 3.78 12.88 2.57
N THR A 267 3.03 13.78 1.97
CA THR A 267 2.51 14.98 2.64
C THR A 267 1.26 15.53 1.96
N ASN A 268 0.41 16.19 2.73
CA ASN A 268 -0.71 16.98 2.24
C ASN A 268 -0.38 18.49 2.19
N LYS A 269 0.81 18.91 2.69
CA LYS A 269 1.22 20.32 2.71
C LYS A 269 2.15 20.65 1.54
N ASP A 270 2.17 21.91 1.16
CA ASP A 270 3.11 22.44 0.19
C ASP A 270 4.48 22.68 0.86
N LEU A 271 5.40 21.73 0.64
CA LEU A 271 6.76 21.83 1.19
C LEU A 271 7.56 22.99 0.61
N ALA A 272 7.33 23.39 -0.65
CA ALA A 272 8.02 24.52 -1.25
C ALA A 272 7.63 25.83 -0.54
N ALA A 273 6.34 26.05 -0.29
CA ALA A 273 5.87 27.18 0.50
C ALA A 273 6.38 27.14 1.95
N MET A 274 6.58 25.95 2.52
CA MET A 274 7.15 25.80 3.88
C MET A 274 8.65 26.12 3.91
N VAL A 275 9.39 25.82 2.85
CA VAL A 275 10.80 26.22 2.69
C VAL A 275 10.91 27.75 2.61
N GLU A 276 10.08 28.41 1.81
CA GLU A 276 10.04 29.88 1.73
C GLU A 276 9.74 30.54 3.08
N LYS A 277 8.89 29.90 3.91
CA LYS A 277 8.57 30.38 5.26
C LYS A 277 9.63 30.02 6.32
N GLY A 278 10.65 29.25 5.96
CA GLY A 278 11.69 28.79 6.88
C GLY A 278 11.23 27.73 7.89
N THR A 279 10.08 27.09 7.68
CA THR A 279 9.53 26.04 8.55
C THR A 279 9.92 24.62 8.11
N PHE A 280 10.45 24.49 6.89
CA PHE A 280 11.04 23.27 6.36
C PHE A 280 12.40 23.59 5.72
N ARG A 281 13.39 22.71 5.90
CA ARG A 281 14.73 22.94 5.39
C ARG A 281 14.78 22.69 3.88
N ASP A 282 15.47 23.56 3.15
CA ASP A 282 15.65 23.48 1.70
C ASP A 282 16.49 22.27 1.28
N ASP A 283 17.57 21.97 2.03
CA ASP A 283 18.44 20.82 1.77
C ASP A 283 17.71 19.46 1.90
N LEU A 284 16.84 19.33 2.90
CA LEU A 284 15.99 18.16 3.07
C LEU A 284 14.93 18.06 1.96
N TYR A 285 14.31 19.19 1.59
CA TYR A 285 13.33 19.23 0.52
C TYR A 285 13.92 18.71 -0.80
N TYR A 286 15.08 19.18 -1.23
CA TYR A 286 15.70 18.70 -2.45
C TYR A 286 16.14 17.22 -2.37
N ARG A 287 16.46 16.72 -1.20
CA ARG A 287 16.81 15.31 -1.01
C ARG A 287 15.59 14.38 -1.03
N LEU A 288 14.43 14.88 -0.59
CA LEU A 288 13.15 14.15 -0.65
C LEU A 288 12.49 14.24 -2.02
N ASN A 289 12.53 15.38 -2.67
CA ASN A 289 11.84 15.67 -3.92
C ASN A 289 12.68 15.30 -5.16
N VAL A 290 13.12 14.03 -5.23
CA VAL A 290 13.83 13.49 -6.41
C VAL A 290 12.85 13.02 -7.48
N VAL A 291 11.81 12.28 -7.06
CA VAL A 291 10.69 11.89 -7.91
C VAL A 291 9.41 12.32 -7.20
N GLN A 292 8.67 13.22 -7.81
CA GLN A 292 7.38 13.67 -7.26
C GLN A 292 6.21 12.95 -7.93
N ILE A 293 5.28 12.45 -7.12
CA ILE A 293 4.04 11.83 -7.57
C ILE A 293 2.86 12.59 -6.95
N PRO A 294 2.24 13.51 -7.70
CA PRO A 294 1.05 14.23 -7.22
C PRO A 294 -0.19 13.34 -7.35
N LEU A 295 -0.90 13.11 -6.24
CA LEU A 295 -2.19 12.42 -6.28
C LEU A 295 -3.33 13.43 -6.46
N PRO A 296 -4.20 13.21 -7.44
CA PRO A 296 -5.36 14.06 -7.68
C PRO A 296 -6.37 13.94 -6.55
N ALA A 297 -7.02 15.04 -6.21
CA ALA A 297 -8.19 15.02 -5.35
C ALA A 297 -9.36 14.28 -6.02
N LEU A 298 -10.29 13.72 -5.23
CA LEU A 298 -11.38 12.91 -5.76
C LEU A 298 -12.31 13.72 -6.70
N ARG A 299 -12.49 15.02 -6.44
CA ARG A 299 -13.23 15.94 -7.32
C ARG A 299 -12.60 16.13 -8.71
N GLU A 300 -11.31 15.85 -8.86
CA GLU A 300 -10.59 15.94 -10.15
C GLU A 300 -10.70 14.65 -10.97
N ARG A 301 -11.23 13.57 -10.35
CA ARG A 301 -11.45 12.27 -10.98
C ARG A 301 -12.85 11.71 -10.68
N ARG A 302 -13.88 12.55 -10.82
CA ARG A 302 -15.28 12.20 -10.53
C ARG A 302 -15.77 10.99 -11.31
N GLU A 303 -15.22 10.73 -12.49
CA GLU A 303 -15.54 9.53 -13.29
C GLU A 303 -15.12 8.21 -12.63
N ASP A 304 -14.24 8.24 -11.61
CA ASP A 304 -13.84 7.07 -10.85
C ASP A 304 -14.77 6.78 -9.67
N ILE A 305 -15.61 7.74 -9.24
CA ILE A 305 -16.49 7.61 -8.07
C ILE A 305 -17.41 6.38 -8.19
N PRO A 306 -18.12 6.12 -9.30
CA PRO A 306 -18.95 4.93 -9.40
C PRO A 306 -18.19 3.61 -9.25
N LEU A 307 -16.94 3.56 -9.74
CA LEU A 307 -16.07 2.38 -9.60
C LEU A 307 -15.62 2.20 -8.13
N LEU A 308 -15.24 3.30 -7.46
CA LEU A 308 -14.86 3.30 -6.06
C LEU A 308 -16.04 2.88 -5.17
N VAL A 309 -17.25 3.40 -5.43
CA VAL A 309 -18.48 2.99 -4.72
C VAL A 309 -18.70 1.49 -4.86
N ALA A 310 -18.66 0.95 -6.09
CA ALA A 310 -18.81 -0.48 -6.32
C ALA A 310 -17.75 -1.31 -5.56
N HIS A 311 -16.49 -0.88 -5.62
CA HIS A 311 -15.38 -1.53 -4.91
C HIS A 311 -15.59 -1.55 -3.39
N PHE A 312 -16.00 -0.41 -2.78
CA PHE A 312 -16.24 -0.34 -1.34
C PHE A 312 -17.47 -1.14 -0.93
N MET A 313 -18.53 -1.16 -1.74
CA MET A 313 -19.69 -2.02 -1.48
C MET A 313 -19.31 -3.49 -1.43
N ASP A 314 -18.52 -3.96 -2.41
CA ASP A 314 -18.04 -5.35 -2.44
C ASP A 314 -17.11 -5.67 -1.27
N LYS A 315 -16.27 -4.71 -0.86
CA LYS A 315 -15.40 -4.82 0.31
C LYS A 315 -16.22 -4.97 1.58
N VAL A 316 -17.14 -4.04 1.86
CA VAL A 316 -17.98 -4.01 3.06
C VAL A 316 -18.88 -5.25 3.13
N ALA A 317 -19.46 -5.69 2.00
CA ALA A 317 -20.28 -6.88 1.95
C ALA A 317 -19.50 -8.13 2.35
N ARG A 318 -18.26 -8.29 1.87
CA ARG A 318 -17.39 -9.41 2.22
C ARG A 318 -16.89 -9.37 3.67
N GLU A 319 -16.49 -8.19 4.16
CA GLU A 319 -15.95 -8.03 5.52
C GLU A 319 -17.01 -8.24 6.60
N ASN A 320 -18.27 -7.94 6.31
CA ASN A 320 -19.38 -8.03 7.26
C ASN A 320 -20.37 -9.17 6.97
N ASP A 321 -20.07 -10.04 6.00
CA ASP A 321 -20.95 -11.13 5.54
C ASP A 321 -22.38 -10.65 5.23
N MET A 322 -22.48 -9.50 4.54
CA MET A 322 -23.74 -8.82 4.23
C MET A 322 -24.22 -9.13 2.82
N PRO A 323 -25.53 -9.14 2.58
CA PRO A 323 -26.08 -9.27 1.23
C PRO A 323 -25.68 -8.06 0.36
N ALA A 324 -25.50 -8.30 -0.93
CA ALA A 324 -25.20 -7.26 -1.91
C ALA A 324 -26.33 -6.23 -1.93
N LYS A 325 -25.98 -4.95 -1.85
CA LYS A 325 -26.87 -3.80 -2.01
C LYS A 325 -26.56 -3.05 -3.31
N LYS A 326 -27.38 -2.09 -3.68
CA LYS A 326 -27.15 -1.24 -4.85
C LYS A 326 -27.56 0.20 -4.55
N PHE A 327 -26.75 1.16 -4.97
CA PHE A 327 -27.16 2.55 -5.02
C PHE A 327 -28.06 2.78 -6.24
N THR A 328 -29.10 3.62 -6.08
CA THR A 328 -29.86 4.12 -7.23
C THR A 328 -29.00 5.00 -8.11
N THR A 329 -29.34 5.13 -9.38
CA THR A 329 -28.63 6.02 -10.31
C THR A 329 -28.63 7.47 -9.81
N GLU A 330 -29.72 7.88 -9.19
CA GLU A 330 -29.86 9.21 -8.62
C GLU A 330 -28.92 9.42 -7.44
N ALA A 331 -28.83 8.48 -6.50
CA ALA A 331 -27.87 8.52 -5.39
C ALA A 331 -26.41 8.55 -5.90
N LEU A 332 -26.07 7.77 -6.94
CA LEU A 332 -24.75 7.81 -7.57
C LEU A 332 -24.42 9.16 -8.20
N ASN A 333 -25.42 9.85 -8.76
CA ASN A 333 -25.23 11.20 -9.30
C ASN A 333 -24.89 12.21 -8.19
N TYR A 334 -25.59 12.14 -7.04
CA TYR A 334 -25.26 12.98 -5.88
C TYR A 334 -23.83 12.70 -5.38
N LEU A 335 -23.46 11.43 -5.23
CA LEU A 335 -22.10 11.05 -4.84
C LEU A 335 -21.05 11.57 -5.84
N SER A 336 -21.33 11.50 -7.15
CA SER A 336 -20.42 11.97 -8.20
C SER A 336 -20.33 13.49 -8.28
N GLY A 337 -21.35 14.21 -7.82
CA GLY A 337 -21.41 15.68 -7.80
C GLY A 337 -20.71 16.31 -6.60
N TYR A 338 -20.56 15.58 -5.51
CA TYR A 338 -20.01 16.12 -4.26
C TYR A 338 -18.49 16.41 -4.33
N GLU A 339 -18.01 17.37 -3.55
CA GLU A 339 -16.60 17.84 -3.60
C GLU A 339 -15.61 16.95 -2.85
N TRP A 340 -16.08 16.12 -1.94
CA TRP A 340 -15.28 15.17 -1.17
C TRP A 340 -14.05 15.78 -0.48
N PRO A 341 -14.20 16.70 0.48
CA PRO A 341 -13.07 17.31 1.19
C PRO A 341 -12.18 16.28 1.91
N GLY A 342 -12.74 15.14 2.32
CA GLY A 342 -12.00 14.00 2.88
C GLY A 342 -11.64 12.93 1.84
N ASN A 343 -11.81 13.21 0.56
CA ASN A 343 -11.45 12.38 -0.58
C ASN A 343 -11.98 10.93 -0.48
N ILE A 344 -11.14 9.94 -0.82
CA ILE A 344 -11.52 8.52 -0.85
C ILE A 344 -11.91 8.02 0.55
N ARG A 345 -11.23 8.49 1.61
CA ARG A 345 -11.55 8.09 2.99
C ARG A 345 -12.97 8.48 3.39
N GLN A 346 -13.40 9.68 3.01
CA GLN A 346 -14.77 10.12 3.26
C GLN A 346 -15.78 9.32 2.43
N LEU A 347 -15.49 9.06 1.15
CA LEU A 347 -16.34 8.24 0.29
C LEU A 347 -16.50 6.82 0.85
N GLU A 348 -15.40 6.19 1.28
CA GLU A 348 -15.42 4.86 1.90
C GLU A 348 -16.31 4.83 3.14
N ASN A 349 -16.14 5.78 4.06
CA ASN A 349 -16.95 5.88 5.27
C ASN A 349 -18.45 6.09 4.96
N VAL A 350 -18.78 6.90 3.96
CA VAL A 350 -20.17 7.12 3.54
C VAL A 350 -20.79 5.85 2.96
N VAL A 351 -20.05 5.14 2.08
CA VAL A 351 -20.52 3.87 1.51
C VAL A 351 -20.73 2.83 2.60
N GLU A 352 -19.77 2.69 3.51
CA GLU A 352 -19.85 1.77 4.65
C GLU A 352 -21.05 2.09 5.53
N SER A 353 -21.26 3.35 5.91
CA SER A 353 -22.39 3.79 6.70
C SER A 353 -23.73 3.46 6.01
N CYS A 354 -23.86 3.74 4.71
CA CYS A 354 -25.04 3.39 3.95
C CYS A 354 -25.26 1.88 3.87
N MET A 355 -24.20 1.09 3.69
CA MET A 355 -24.28 -0.36 3.64
C MET A 355 -24.77 -0.95 4.97
N VAL A 356 -24.31 -0.40 6.10
CA VAL A 356 -24.65 -0.90 7.44
C VAL A 356 -26.03 -0.42 7.89
N LEU A 357 -26.33 0.87 7.72
CA LEU A 357 -27.52 1.49 8.35
C LEU A 357 -28.80 1.39 7.53
N VAL A 358 -28.71 1.27 6.19
CA VAL A 358 -29.90 1.23 5.35
C VAL A 358 -30.51 -0.16 5.35
N PRO A 359 -31.78 -0.34 5.76
CA PRO A 359 -32.46 -1.62 5.65
C PRO A 359 -32.76 -1.96 4.18
N GLY A 360 -32.72 -3.27 3.83
CA GLY A 360 -32.99 -3.72 2.47
C GLY A 360 -31.78 -3.68 1.52
N THR A 361 -32.06 -3.78 0.21
CA THR A 361 -31.03 -4.01 -0.81
C THR A 361 -30.77 -2.80 -1.71
N VAL A 362 -31.55 -1.72 -1.55
CA VAL A 362 -31.46 -0.51 -2.36
C VAL A 362 -31.15 0.69 -1.48
N ILE A 363 -30.14 1.45 -1.85
CA ILE A 363 -29.72 2.69 -1.20
C ILE A 363 -30.12 3.85 -2.11
N ASP A 364 -31.03 4.70 -1.63
CA ASP A 364 -31.54 5.84 -2.37
C ASP A 364 -30.99 7.17 -1.83
N VAL A 365 -31.30 8.28 -2.49
CA VAL A 365 -30.86 9.64 -2.12
C VAL A 365 -31.20 9.96 -0.66
N ASP A 366 -32.39 9.58 -0.19
CA ASP A 366 -32.80 9.81 1.20
C ASP A 366 -31.93 9.11 2.26
N ASN A 367 -31.20 8.11 1.83
CA ASN A 367 -30.27 7.37 2.70
C ASN A 367 -28.87 7.97 2.75
N LEU A 368 -28.57 8.95 1.88
CA LEU A 368 -27.29 9.65 1.90
C LEU A 368 -27.23 10.63 3.08
N PRO A 369 -26.03 10.92 3.61
CA PRO A 369 -25.82 11.99 4.59
C PRO A 369 -26.39 13.33 4.10
N ALA A 370 -26.91 14.14 5.01
CA ALA A 370 -27.52 15.43 4.68
C ALA A 370 -26.58 16.36 3.91
N GLU A 371 -25.29 16.34 4.27
CA GLU A 371 -24.24 17.13 3.61
C GLU A 371 -24.08 16.84 2.11
N ILE A 372 -24.37 15.61 1.69
CA ILE A 372 -24.29 15.19 0.28
C ILE A 372 -25.58 15.49 -0.46
N ARG A 373 -26.72 15.47 0.25
CA ARG A 373 -28.05 15.74 -0.31
C ARG A 373 -28.33 17.22 -0.51
N ASP A 374 -27.67 18.08 0.28
CA ASP A 374 -27.97 19.50 0.36
C ASP A 374 -27.45 20.21 -0.91
N GLU A 375 -28.35 20.58 -1.82
CA GLU A 375 -28.06 21.37 -3.02
C GLU A 375 -27.44 22.74 -2.67
N ASP A 376 -27.77 23.31 -1.52
CA ASP A 376 -27.19 24.54 -1.00
C ASP A 376 -25.70 24.38 -0.67
N SER A 377 -25.24 23.21 -0.25
CA SER A 377 -23.81 22.96 0.01
C SER A 377 -22.98 22.92 -1.29
N GLN A 378 -23.56 22.38 -2.38
CA GLN A 378 -22.95 22.41 -3.71
C GLN A 378 -22.90 23.85 -4.27
N PHE A 379 -23.95 24.62 -4.01
CA PHE A 379 -24.00 26.02 -4.40
C PHE A 379 -23.01 26.88 -3.58
N LYS A 380 -22.90 26.65 -2.27
CA LYS A 380 -21.90 27.30 -1.41
C LYS A 380 -20.48 27.00 -1.88
N SER A 381 -20.14 25.75 -2.15
CA SER A 381 -18.82 25.36 -2.67
C SER A 381 -18.50 26.03 -4.00
N ALA A 382 -19.50 26.19 -4.89
CA ALA A 382 -19.32 26.90 -6.15
C ALA A 382 -19.09 28.42 -5.95
N VAL A 383 -19.76 29.00 -4.94
CA VAL A 383 -19.59 30.42 -4.58
C VAL A 383 -18.24 30.67 -3.89
N ASP A 384 -17.78 29.75 -3.05
CA ASP A 384 -16.47 29.84 -2.36
C ASP A 384 -15.27 29.76 -3.33
N LEU A 385 -15.45 29.20 -4.52
CA LEU A 385 -14.45 29.19 -5.59
C LEU A 385 -14.35 30.51 -6.36
N LEU A 386 -15.29 31.43 -6.16
CA LEU A 386 -15.20 32.74 -6.80
C LEU A 386 -14.17 33.63 -6.09
N PRO A 387 -13.42 34.47 -6.84
CA PRO A 387 -12.48 35.41 -6.24
C PRO A 387 -13.19 36.36 -5.26
N VAL A 388 -12.56 36.65 -4.12
CA VAL A 388 -13.09 37.57 -3.10
C VAL A 388 -13.31 38.99 -3.66
N GLN A 389 -12.50 39.40 -4.62
CA GLN A 389 -12.68 40.66 -5.39
C GLN A 389 -13.19 40.30 -6.77
N LEU A 390 -14.47 40.55 -7.03
CA LEU A 390 -15.12 40.35 -8.33
C LEU A 390 -16.12 41.51 -8.60
N ASP A 391 -16.30 41.84 -9.87
CA ASP A 391 -17.44 42.64 -10.28
C ASP A 391 -18.68 41.75 -10.27
N LEU A 392 -19.59 42.02 -9.32
CA LEU A 392 -20.79 41.21 -9.09
C LEU A 392 -21.69 41.18 -10.34
N ALA A 393 -21.85 42.32 -11.01
CA ALA A 393 -22.74 42.44 -12.18
C ALA A 393 -22.19 41.63 -13.37
N ASP A 394 -20.91 41.78 -13.69
CA ASP A 394 -20.22 41.05 -14.77
C ASP A 394 -20.17 39.53 -14.48
N THR A 395 -19.92 39.15 -13.23
CA THR A 395 -19.89 37.74 -12.83
C THR A 395 -21.27 37.08 -12.93
N LEU A 396 -22.30 37.72 -12.46
CA LEU A 396 -23.68 37.22 -12.57
C LEU A 396 -24.09 37.09 -14.04
N GLU A 397 -23.75 38.04 -14.91
CA GLU A 397 -24.05 37.93 -16.35
C GLU A 397 -23.33 36.74 -17.00
N LYS A 398 -22.07 36.49 -16.63
CA LYS A 398 -21.31 35.32 -17.13
C LYS A 398 -21.90 34.00 -16.67
N ILE A 399 -22.29 33.91 -15.39
CA ILE A 399 -22.95 32.70 -14.83
C ILE A 399 -24.28 32.46 -15.52
N GLU A 400 -25.11 33.52 -15.67
CA GLU A 400 -26.40 33.43 -16.30
C GLU A 400 -26.27 32.98 -17.77
N ALA A 401 -25.34 33.55 -18.52
CA ALA A 401 -25.08 33.15 -19.90
C ALA A 401 -24.61 31.67 -20.00
N ALA A 402 -23.79 31.19 -19.06
CA ALA A 402 -23.34 29.82 -18.99
C ALA A 402 -24.49 28.83 -18.70
N LEU A 403 -25.37 29.18 -17.76
CA LEU A 403 -26.57 28.37 -17.43
C LEU A 403 -27.53 28.28 -18.63
N ILE A 404 -27.75 29.37 -19.35
CA ILE A 404 -28.60 29.39 -20.55
C ILE A 404 -28.00 28.49 -21.65
N ARG A 405 -26.68 28.57 -21.92
CA ARG A 405 -26.03 27.70 -22.91
C ARG A 405 -26.16 26.22 -22.54
N ARG A 406 -25.96 25.89 -21.26
CA ARG A 406 -26.08 24.51 -20.75
C ARG A 406 -27.50 23.98 -20.86
N ALA A 407 -28.50 24.81 -20.58
CA ALA A 407 -29.92 24.42 -20.73
C ALA A 407 -30.30 24.21 -22.18
N LEU A 408 -29.81 25.05 -23.11
CA LEU A 408 -30.05 24.87 -24.55
C LEU A 408 -29.43 23.54 -25.06
N VAL A 409 -28.23 23.23 -24.68
CA VAL A 409 -27.60 21.96 -25.06
C VAL A 409 -28.39 20.76 -24.55
N ARG A 410 -28.84 20.79 -23.27
CA ARG A 410 -29.65 19.71 -22.69
C ARG A 410 -31.05 19.59 -23.30
N ALA A 411 -31.58 20.68 -23.84
CA ALA A 411 -32.87 20.73 -24.48
C ALA A 411 -32.78 20.52 -26.00
N ASP A 412 -31.69 20.02 -26.52
CA ASP A 412 -31.46 19.85 -27.98
C ASP A 412 -31.79 21.13 -28.76
N LEU A 413 -31.39 22.30 -28.23
CA LEU A 413 -31.66 23.64 -28.75
C LEU A 413 -33.14 24.04 -28.80
N VAL A 414 -34.05 23.26 -28.22
CA VAL A 414 -35.46 23.59 -28.16
C VAL A 414 -35.72 24.62 -27.05
N GLN A 415 -35.94 25.88 -27.44
CA GLN A 415 -36.08 27.01 -26.51
C GLN A 415 -37.19 26.86 -25.47
N VAL A 416 -38.31 26.18 -25.82
CA VAL A 416 -39.39 25.93 -24.88
C VAL A 416 -38.95 25.04 -23.75
N LYS A 417 -38.30 23.91 -24.10
CA LYS A 417 -37.73 22.96 -23.10
C LYS A 417 -36.62 23.60 -22.28
N ALA A 418 -35.77 24.41 -22.91
CA ALA A 418 -34.72 25.12 -22.19
C ALA A 418 -35.26 26.15 -21.21
N ALA A 419 -36.35 26.85 -21.55
CA ALA A 419 -37.01 27.76 -20.62
C ALA A 419 -37.65 27.02 -19.42
N GLU A 420 -38.26 25.87 -19.66
CA GLU A 420 -38.77 24.99 -18.60
C GLU A 420 -37.66 24.50 -17.66
N LEU A 421 -36.54 24.05 -18.21
CA LEU A 421 -35.37 23.61 -17.41
C LEU A 421 -34.76 24.73 -16.56
N LEU A 422 -34.90 25.98 -16.99
CA LEU A 422 -34.41 27.17 -16.25
C LEU A 422 -35.47 27.79 -15.34
N GLY A 423 -36.71 27.29 -15.31
CA GLY A 423 -37.80 27.86 -14.52
C GLY A 423 -38.21 29.27 -14.94
N ILE A 424 -38.01 29.66 -16.22
CA ILE A 424 -38.30 30.99 -16.76
C ILE A 424 -39.25 30.92 -17.94
N SER A 425 -39.91 32.04 -18.24
CA SER A 425 -40.77 32.12 -19.41
C SER A 425 -39.95 32.10 -20.72
N LYS A 426 -40.55 31.57 -21.80
CA LYS A 426 -39.95 31.58 -23.14
C LYS A 426 -39.59 32.99 -23.58
N SER A 427 -40.38 33.99 -23.29
CA SER A 427 -40.15 35.39 -23.62
C SER A 427 -38.93 35.95 -22.91
N LEU A 428 -38.75 35.60 -21.63
CA LEU A 428 -37.59 36.00 -20.85
C LEU A 428 -36.30 35.28 -21.37
N LEU A 429 -36.41 34.03 -21.71
CA LEU A 429 -35.29 33.31 -22.34
C LEU A 429 -34.86 33.98 -23.66
N GLN A 430 -35.81 34.32 -24.53
CA GLN A 430 -35.53 34.98 -25.80
C GLN A 430 -34.86 36.35 -25.61
N TYR A 431 -35.32 37.11 -24.61
CA TYR A 431 -34.67 38.38 -24.24
C TYR A 431 -33.22 38.19 -23.82
N LYS A 432 -32.95 37.18 -22.97
CA LYS A 432 -31.61 36.87 -22.45
C LYS A 432 -30.68 36.30 -23.54
N LEU A 433 -31.22 35.50 -24.49
CA LEU A 433 -30.48 35.04 -25.65
C LEU A 433 -29.96 36.20 -26.51
N LYS A 434 -30.84 37.20 -26.74
CA LYS A 434 -30.43 38.43 -27.45
C LYS A 434 -29.40 39.24 -26.65
N LYS A 435 -29.63 39.41 -25.33
CA LYS A 435 -28.74 40.16 -24.45
C LYS A 435 -27.32 39.59 -24.44
N TYR A 436 -27.19 38.28 -24.39
CA TYR A 436 -25.88 37.59 -24.28
C TYR A 436 -25.34 37.12 -25.64
N ALA A 437 -25.95 37.51 -26.73
CA ALA A 437 -25.57 37.11 -28.11
C ALA A 437 -25.39 35.59 -28.26
N ILE A 438 -26.26 34.80 -27.59
CA ILE A 438 -26.22 33.33 -27.68
C ILE A 438 -27.09 32.95 -28.89
N THR A 439 -26.46 32.47 -29.95
CA THR A 439 -27.15 31.95 -31.14
C THR A 439 -27.64 30.55 -30.86
N GLY A 440 -28.96 30.35 -30.82
CA GLY A 440 -29.60 29.06 -30.82
C GLY A 440 -29.76 28.57 -32.27
N HIS A 441 -28.68 28.01 -32.81
CA HIS A 441 -28.73 27.22 -34.05
C HIS A 441 -28.50 25.78 -33.71
#